data_db878707418623802aac072edbc1ecc6
#
_entry.id   db878707418623802aac072edbc1ecc6
#
_cell.length_a   1.000
_cell.length_b   1.000
_cell.length_c   1.000
_cell.angle_alpha   90.00
_cell.angle_beta   90.00
_cell.angle_gamma   90.00
#
_symmetry.space_group_name_H-M   'P 1'
#
loop_
_entity.id
_entity.type
_entity.pdbx_description
1 polymer ?
#
loop_
_entity_poly.entity_id
_entity_poly.type
_entity_poly.pdbx_seq_one_letter_code
_entity_poly.pdbx_strand_id
1 'polypeptide(L)'
;MQIRISWPAGHLTATLDDTPTTRALVKELPLVSTAQTWGEEVYFGTGVRVPRETEARQVVEPGTVAFWTDGDALALPYGPTPISRGWGLPRTEFEGECRLAGPCNVLGRIDGDPRRLATVRAGDPVRAEPLED
;
A
#
# COMPACT_ATOMS: atom_id res chain seq x y z
N MET A 1 13.06 0.97 8.97
CA MET A 1 13.34 1.28 7.55
C MET A 1 12.29 2.23 7.02
N GLN A 2 12.71 3.36 6.49
CA GLN A 2 11.77 4.30 5.89
C GLN A 2 11.96 4.36 4.38
N ILE A 3 10.86 4.50 3.66
CA ILE A 3 10.85 4.65 2.21
C ILE A 3 10.03 5.87 1.83
N ARG A 4 10.31 6.42 0.65
CA ARG A 4 9.50 7.47 0.03
C ARG A 4 8.78 6.88 -1.17
N ILE A 5 7.50 7.20 -1.27
CA ILE A 5 6.69 6.87 -2.44
C ILE A 5 6.24 8.18 -3.06
N SER A 6 6.52 8.36 -4.35
CA SER A 6 6.19 9.61 -5.05
C SER A 6 5.45 9.33 -6.36
N TRP A 7 4.59 10.27 -6.72
CA TRP A 7 3.78 10.26 -7.94
C TRP A 7 3.66 11.70 -8.44
N PRO A 8 3.10 11.96 -9.63
CA PRO A 8 3.13 13.32 -10.18
C PRO A 8 2.54 14.40 -9.26
N ALA A 9 1.48 14.09 -8.50
CA ALA A 9 0.82 15.09 -7.66
C ALA A 9 1.42 15.23 -6.27
N GLY A 10 2.32 14.32 -5.83
CA GLY A 10 2.86 14.41 -4.49
C GLY A 10 3.74 13.25 -4.07
N HIS A 11 3.98 13.17 -2.78
CA HIS A 11 4.78 12.09 -2.20
C HIS A 11 4.38 11.88 -0.74
N LEU A 12 4.78 10.74 -0.20
CA LEU A 12 4.67 10.46 1.22
C LEU A 12 5.82 9.54 1.63
N THR A 13 5.97 9.37 2.93
CA THR A 13 6.94 8.41 3.47
C THR A 13 6.20 7.31 4.22
N ALA A 14 6.86 6.19 4.39
CA ALA A 14 6.32 5.07 5.15
C ALA A 14 7.43 4.45 5.98
N THR A 15 7.05 3.95 7.14
CA THR A 15 7.95 3.23 8.02
C THR A 15 7.62 1.74 7.93
N LEU A 16 8.61 0.94 7.55
CA LEU A 16 8.47 -0.49 7.36
C LEU A 16 9.12 -1.25 8.50
N ASP A 17 8.44 -2.29 8.94
CA ASP A 17 8.97 -3.22 9.95
C ASP A 17 9.96 -4.18 9.30
N ASP A 18 10.85 -4.74 10.09
CA ASP A 18 11.83 -5.71 9.61
C ASP A 18 11.16 -7.09 9.46
N THR A 19 10.63 -7.35 8.28
CA THR A 19 10.00 -8.62 7.93
C THR A 19 10.73 -9.23 6.74
N PRO A 20 10.57 -10.53 6.48
CA PRO A 20 11.16 -11.14 5.29
C PRO A 20 10.73 -10.43 3.99
N THR A 21 9.46 -10.03 3.89
CA THR A 21 8.96 -9.33 2.71
C THR A 21 9.59 -7.95 2.59
N THR A 22 9.70 -7.20 3.69
CA THR A 22 10.37 -5.90 3.68
C THR A 22 11.81 -6.04 3.19
N ARG A 23 12.53 -7.04 3.70
CA ARG A 23 13.93 -7.25 3.29
C ARG A 23 14.03 -7.55 1.79
N ALA A 24 13.12 -8.35 1.25
CA ALA A 24 13.10 -8.66 -0.17
C ALA A 24 12.78 -7.42 -1.01
N LEU A 25 11.82 -6.61 -0.57
CA LEU A 25 11.42 -5.38 -1.27
C LEU A 25 12.56 -4.37 -1.30
N VAL A 26 13.20 -4.15 -0.17
CA VAL A 26 14.24 -3.12 -0.03
C VAL A 26 15.42 -3.37 -0.96
N LYS A 27 15.75 -4.63 -1.23
CA LYS A 27 16.82 -4.97 -2.17
C LYS A 27 16.54 -4.49 -3.59
N GLU A 28 15.29 -4.30 -3.95
CA GLU A 28 14.89 -3.89 -5.29
C GLU A 28 14.66 -2.38 -5.42
N LEU A 29 14.80 -1.64 -4.32
CA LEU A 29 14.64 -0.19 -4.35
C LEU A 29 15.90 0.48 -4.89
N PRO A 30 15.80 1.59 -5.64
CA PRO A 30 14.55 2.23 -6.05
C PRO A 30 13.84 1.45 -7.16
N LEU A 31 12.53 1.50 -7.16
CA LEU A 31 11.76 0.93 -8.24
C LEU A 31 10.78 1.95 -8.80
N VAL A 32 10.46 1.80 -10.09
CA VAL A 32 9.48 2.62 -10.78
C VAL A 32 8.42 1.68 -11.32
N SER A 33 7.16 2.07 -11.14
CA SER A 33 6.03 1.25 -11.53
C SER A 33 4.90 2.13 -12.02
N THR A 34 3.76 1.54 -12.30
CA THR A 34 2.55 2.24 -12.71
C THR A 34 1.47 1.99 -11.68
N ALA A 35 0.90 3.07 -11.16
CA ALA A 35 -0.12 2.97 -10.13
C ALA A 35 -1.45 2.53 -10.71
N GLN A 36 -2.17 1.74 -9.93
CA GLN A 36 -3.56 1.40 -10.18
C GLN A 36 -4.36 1.78 -8.95
N THR A 37 -5.66 1.97 -9.12
CA THR A 37 -6.56 2.30 -8.02
C THR A 37 -7.70 1.31 -7.95
N TRP A 38 -8.17 1.02 -6.74
CA TRP A 38 -9.27 0.11 -6.49
C TRP A 38 -10.03 0.61 -5.25
N GLY A 39 -11.09 1.42 -5.49
CA GLY A 39 -11.70 2.16 -4.40
C GLY A 39 -10.68 3.11 -3.79
N GLU A 40 -10.59 3.14 -2.47
CA GLU A 40 -9.60 3.98 -1.78
C GLU A 40 -8.35 3.19 -1.43
N GLU A 41 -7.81 2.55 -2.44
CA GLU A 41 -6.53 1.84 -2.38
C GLU A 41 -5.73 2.16 -3.63
N VAL A 42 -4.44 2.40 -3.44
CA VAL A 42 -3.46 2.48 -4.52
C VAL A 42 -2.62 1.21 -4.49
N TYR A 43 -2.38 0.58 -5.62
CA TYR A 43 -1.45 -0.54 -5.68
C TYR A 43 -0.60 -0.45 -6.93
N PHE A 44 0.59 -1.04 -6.88
CA PHE A 44 1.49 -1.07 -8.03
C PHE A 44 2.41 -2.30 -7.94
N GLY A 45 2.69 -2.88 -9.10
CA GLY A 45 3.56 -4.05 -9.19
C GLY A 45 4.99 -3.72 -8.82
N THR A 46 5.66 -4.67 -8.17
CA THR A 46 7.04 -4.47 -7.70
C THR A 46 8.05 -5.36 -8.41
N GLY A 47 7.60 -6.44 -9.05
CA GLY A 47 8.49 -7.46 -9.58
C GLY A 47 9.11 -8.35 -8.50
N VAL A 48 8.81 -8.09 -7.24
CA VAL A 48 9.31 -8.89 -6.13
C VAL A 48 8.33 -10.03 -5.86
N ARG A 49 8.84 -11.23 -5.73
CA ARG A 49 8.02 -12.42 -5.46
C ARG A 49 8.41 -13.01 -4.12
N VAL A 50 7.45 -13.07 -3.20
CA VAL A 50 7.65 -13.61 -1.86
C VAL A 50 6.47 -14.49 -1.48
N PRO A 51 6.65 -15.46 -0.57
CA PRO A 51 5.53 -16.26 -0.08
C PRO A 51 4.66 -15.46 0.87
N ARG A 52 3.39 -15.88 1.00
CA ARG A 52 2.49 -15.33 2.00
C ARG A 52 3.01 -15.70 3.39
N GLU A 53 3.09 -14.71 4.26
CA GLU A 53 3.50 -14.91 5.65
C GLU A 53 2.32 -15.42 6.48
N THR A 54 2.61 -16.06 7.61
CA THR A 54 1.56 -16.62 8.47
C THR A 54 0.68 -15.53 9.08
N GLU A 55 1.21 -14.32 9.23
CA GLU A 55 0.46 -13.18 9.79
C GLU A 55 -0.22 -12.34 8.72
N ALA A 56 -0.33 -12.85 7.49
CA ALA A 56 -0.99 -12.14 6.40
C ALA A 56 -2.44 -11.81 6.77
N ARG A 57 -2.89 -10.61 6.40
CA ARG A 57 -4.22 -10.11 6.75
C ARG A 57 -4.92 -9.57 5.52
N GLN A 58 -6.22 -9.77 5.48
CA GLN A 58 -7.05 -9.20 4.41
C GLN A 58 -7.71 -7.90 4.84
N VAL A 59 -8.09 -7.78 6.10
CA VAL A 59 -8.70 -6.55 6.62
C VAL A 59 -7.63 -5.82 7.41
N VAL A 60 -7.36 -4.57 7.03
CA VAL A 60 -6.32 -3.75 7.65
C VAL A 60 -6.85 -2.34 7.89
N GLU A 61 -6.10 -1.56 8.62
CA GLU A 61 -6.43 -0.17 8.90
C GLU A 61 -5.97 0.74 7.77
N PRO A 62 -6.66 1.87 7.54
CA PRO A 62 -6.18 2.87 6.59
C PRO A 62 -4.75 3.30 6.94
N GLY A 63 -3.90 3.42 5.92
CA GLY A 63 -2.49 3.78 6.12
C GLY A 63 -1.57 2.59 6.29
N THR A 64 -2.09 1.37 6.24
CA THR A 64 -1.26 0.17 6.25
C THR A 64 -0.48 0.07 4.93
N VAL A 65 0.78 -0.33 5.00
CA VAL A 65 1.57 -0.71 3.83
C VAL A 65 1.58 -2.23 3.79
N ALA A 66 1.02 -2.80 2.73
CA ALA A 66 0.87 -4.25 2.60
C ALA A 66 1.46 -4.73 1.28
N PHE A 67 1.77 -6.02 1.23
CA PHE A 67 2.26 -6.66 0.01
C PHE A 67 1.28 -7.77 -0.38
N TRP A 68 0.67 -7.62 -1.54
CA TRP A 68 -0.28 -8.58 -2.08
C TRP A 68 0.48 -9.63 -2.88
N THR A 69 0.59 -10.83 -2.31
CA THR A 69 1.45 -11.88 -2.88
C THR A 69 0.91 -12.44 -4.19
N ASP A 70 -0.41 -12.47 -4.38
CA ASP A 70 -1.00 -12.98 -5.62
C ASP A 70 -0.71 -12.08 -6.83
N GLY A 71 -0.43 -10.80 -6.59
CA GLY A 71 -0.15 -9.84 -7.66
C GLY A 71 1.27 -9.28 -7.62
N ASP A 72 2.10 -9.72 -6.71
CA ASP A 72 3.46 -9.21 -6.50
C ASP A 72 3.48 -7.67 -6.42
N ALA A 73 2.53 -7.10 -5.69
CA ALA A 73 2.29 -5.66 -5.67
C ALA A 73 2.29 -5.10 -4.26
N LEU A 74 2.75 -3.85 -4.12
CA LEU A 74 2.48 -3.07 -2.93
C LEU A 74 1.04 -2.59 -2.97
N ALA A 75 0.36 -2.68 -1.84
CA ALA A 75 -1.02 -2.24 -1.67
C ALA A 75 -1.07 -1.22 -0.56
N LEU A 76 -1.63 -0.05 -0.86
CA LEU A 76 -1.67 1.11 0.03
C LEU A 76 -3.13 1.56 0.21
N PRO A 77 -3.89 0.89 1.09
CA PRO A 77 -5.27 1.29 1.34
C PRO A 77 -5.33 2.51 2.25
N TYR A 78 -6.17 3.47 1.88
CA TYR A 78 -6.39 4.67 2.70
C TYR A 78 -7.86 4.85 3.06
N GLY A 79 -8.73 3.91 2.70
CA GLY A 79 -10.15 3.91 2.98
C GLY A 79 -10.79 2.64 2.43
N PRO A 80 -12.13 2.61 2.28
CA PRO A 80 -12.81 1.40 1.84
C PRO A 80 -12.50 1.04 0.39
N THR A 81 -12.40 -0.25 0.14
CA THR A 81 -12.33 -0.82 -1.19
C THR A 81 -13.73 -1.30 -1.61
N PRO A 82 -13.94 -1.64 -2.89
CA PRO A 82 -15.27 -2.11 -3.33
C PRO A 82 -15.82 -3.33 -2.60
N ILE A 83 -14.98 -4.11 -1.93
CA ILE A 83 -15.43 -5.26 -1.14
C ILE A 83 -15.40 -4.99 0.37
N SER A 84 -15.07 -3.77 0.78
CA SER A 84 -15.08 -3.41 2.20
C SER A 84 -16.50 -3.27 2.71
N ARG A 85 -16.72 -3.65 3.96
CA ARG A 85 -17.96 -3.31 4.64
C ARG A 85 -18.01 -1.77 4.73
N GLY A 86 -19.17 -1.21 4.38
CA GLY A 86 -19.35 0.25 4.35
C GLY A 86 -19.02 0.89 3.01
N TRP A 87 -18.63 0.12 2.01
CA TRP A 87 -18.42 0.68 0.66
C TRP A 87 -19.70 1.33 0.16
N GLY A 88 -19.58 2.57 -0.33
CA GLY A 88 -20.73 3.31 -0.84
C GLY A 88 -21.52 4.07 0.22
N LEU A 89 -21.23 3.84 1.51
CA LEU A 89 -21.87 4.61 2.58
C LEU A 89 -21.17 5.97 2.76
N PRO A 90 -21.87 6.96 3.34
CA PRO A 90 -21.23 8.23 3.67
C PRO A 90 -20.01 8.02 4.54
N ARG A 91 -18.98 8.85 4.33
CA ARG A 91 -17.70 8.72 5.05
C ARG A 91 -17.90 8.73 6.57
N THR A 92 -18.90 9.46 7.06
CA THR A 92 -19.20 9.53 8.49
C THR A 92 -19.68 8.21 9.08
N GLU A 93 -20.10 7.27 8.24
CA GLU A 93 -20.58 5.96 8.67
C GLU A 93 -19.54 4.86 8.48
N PHE A 94 -18.39 5.19 7.87
CA PHE A 94 -17.30 4.23 7.66
C PHE A 94 -16.44 4.13 8.89
N GLU A 95 -16.25 2.89 9.37
CA GLU A 95 -15.54 2.62 10.62
C GLU A 95 -14.06 2.24 10.42
N GLY A 96 -13.47 2.58 9.28
CA GLY A 96 -12.04 2.37 9.07
C GLY A 96 -11.65 1.00 8.54
N GLU A 97 -12.60 0.20 8.08
CA GLU A 97 -12.27 -1.09 7.49
C GLU A 97 -11.74 -0.91 6.06
N CYS A 98 -10.58 -1.49 5.78
CA CYS A 98 -10.06 -1.64 4.43
C CYS A 98 -9.92 -3.14 4.15
N ARG A 99 -10.72 -3.66 3.22
CA ARG A 99 -10.64 -5.07 2.86
C ARG A 99 -9.88 -5.20 1.56
N LEU A 100 -8.71 -5.82 1.63
CA LEU A 100 -7.85 -6.03 0.48
C LEU A 100 -8.39 -7.17 -0.39
N ALA A 101 -7.90 -7.29 -1.62
CA ALA A 101 -8.33 -8.31 -2.57
C ALA A 101 -8.11 -9.74 -2.05
N GLY A 102 -7.15 -9.91 -1.18
CA GLY A 102 -6.83 -11.17 -0.53
C GLY A 102 -5.90 -10.91 0.64
N PRO A 103 -5.49 -11.96 1.39
CA PRO A 103 -4.52 -11.77 2.47
C PRO A 103 -3.21 -11.21 1.93
N CYS A 104 -2.68 -10.21 2.63
CA CYS A 104 -1.43 -9.54 2.27
C CYS A 104 -0.46 -9.58 3.44
N ASN A 105 0.84 -9.61 3.11
CA ASN A 105 1.86 -9.46 4.14
C ASN A 105 1.89 -8.01 4.58
N VAL A 106 1.77 -7.75 5.87
CA VAL A 106 1.78 -6.38 6.40
C VAL A 106 3.22 -5.96 6.63
N LEU A 107 3.63 -4.85 6.03
CA LEU A 107 5.00 -4.37 6.10
C LEU A 107 5.20 -3.22 7.07
N GLY A 108 4.19 -2.37 7.24
CA GLY A 108 4.33 -1.19 8.08
C GLY A 108 3.21 -0.21 7.85
N ARG A 109 3.51 1.08 8.02
CA ARG A 109 2.49 2.12 7.97
C ARG A 109 3.01 3.36 7.25
N ILE A 110 2.10 4.07 6.59
CA ILE A 110 2.36 5.39 6.04
C ILE A 110 2.53 6.37 7.20
N ASP A 111 3.54 7.22 7.11
CA ASP A 111 3.77 8.30 8.05
C ASP A 111 2.85 9.47 7.66
N GLY A 112 2.18 10.06 8.64
CA GLY A 112 1.28 11.19 8.40
C GLY A 112 -0.07 10.73 7.84
N ASP A 113 -0.69 11.58 7.02
CA ASP A 113 -2.05 11.37 6.53
C ASP A 113 -2.05 10.49 5.27
N PRO A 114 -2.58 9.26 5.34
CA PRO A 114 -2.62 8.38 4.17
C PRO A 114 -3.58 8.87 3.09
N ARG A 115 -4.44 9.83 3.38
CA ARG A 115 -5.38 10.38 2.40
C ARG A 115 -4.69 11.19 1.31
N ARG A 116 -3.41 11.50 1.47
CA ARG A 116 -2.60 12.04 0.38
C ARG A 116 -2.65 11.16 -0.87
N LEU A 117 -2.83 9.85 -0.67
CA LEU A 117 -2.93 8.90 -1.77
C LEU A 117 -4.15 9.14 -2.67
N ALA A 118 -5.13 9.92 -2.22
CA ALA A 118 -6.31 10.23 -3.02
C ALA A 118 -5.97 11.01 -4.31
N THR A 119 -4.79 11.63 -4.37
CA THR A 119 -4.34 12.35 -5.58
C THR A 119 -3.63 11.46 -6.59
N VAL A 120 -3.38 10.18 -6.26
CA VAL A 120 -2.84 9.22 -7.21
C VAL A 120 -3.94 8.83 -8.20
N ARG A 121 -3.63 8.83 -9.47
CA ARG A 121 -4.56 8.41 -10.52
C ARG A 121 -4.08 7.11 -11.16
N ALA A 122 -5.03 6.28 -11.56
CA ALA A 122 -4.69 5.07 -12.30
C ALA A 122 -3.88 5.45 -13.54
N GLY A 123 -2.77 4.74 -13.74
CA GLY A 123 -1.86 5.02 -14.83
C GLY A 123 -0.70 5.96 -14.47
N ASP A 124 -0.73 6.58 -13.30
CA ASP A 124 0.37 7.46 -12.89
C ASP A 124 1.67 6.68 -12.72
N PRO A 125 2.80 7.27 -13.12
CA PRO A 125 4.09 6.71 -12.73
C PRO A 125 4.27 6.85 -11.22
N VAL A 126 4.78 5.82 -10.58
CA VAL A 126 5.05 5.81 -9.15
C VAL A 126 6.48 5.34 -8.92
N ARG A 127 7.15 5.99 -7.97
CA ARG A 127 8.52 5.65 -7.59
C ARG A 127 8.57 5.36 -6.11
N ALA A 128 9.20 4.25 -5.76
CA ALA A 128 9.48 3.90 -4.38
C ALA A 128 11.00 3.85 -4.19
N GLU A 129 11.50 4.50 -3.16
CA GLU A 129 12.94 4.59 -2.92
C GLU A 129 13.25 4.62 -1.43
N PRO A 130 14.46 4.17 -1.05
CA PRO A 130 14.87 4.30 0.34
C PRO A 130 14.93 5.77 0.74
N LEU A 131 14.52 6.06 1.96
CA LEU A 131 14.71 7.38 2.53
C LEU A 131 16.04 7.37 3.27
N GLU A 132 17.00 8.15 2.78
CA GLU A 132 18.32 8.21 3.39
C GLU A 132 18.33 9.13 4.61
N ASP A 133 19.08 8.71 5.60
CA ASP A 133 19.28 9.51 6.82
C ASP A 133 20.27 10.63 6.59
#